data_127f18517fddea6a1d0752a701e4300f
#
_entry.id   127f18517fddea6a1d0752a701e4300f
#
_cell.length_a   1.000
_cell.length_b   1.000
_cell.length_c   1.000
_cell.angle_alpha   90.00
_cell.angle_beta   90.00
_cell.angle_gamma   90.00
#
_symmetry.space_group_name_H-M   'P 1'
#
loop_
_entity.id
_entity.type
_entity.pdbx_description
1 polymer ?
#
loop_
_entity_poly.entity_id
_entity_poly.type
_entity_poly.pdbx_seq_one_letter_code
_entity_poly.pdbx_strand_id
1 'polypeptide(L)'
;MIVEGKIQSLLQTERLMLNIMQRMSGVATQTAVYADKIKDLHTKVLDTRKTTPGMRVLDKMAVKIGGGENHRMGLFDMILLKDNHIDFAGGIRPA
;
A
#
# COMPACT_ATOMS: atom_id res chain seq x y z
N MET A 1 1.84 -15.85 17.06
CA MET A 1 2.83 -14.78 17.34
C MET A 1 3.06 -14.71 18.84
N ILE A 2 4.30 -14.64 19.27
CA ILE A 2 4.69 -14.50 20.68
C ILE A 2 5.42 -13.15 20.81
N VAL A 3 5.05 -12.37 21.82
CA VAL A 3 5.70 -11.08 22.14
C VAL A 3 6.20 -11.15 23.56
N GLU A 4 7.44 -10.77 23.79
CA GLU A 4 8.10 -10.79 25.08
C GLU A 4 8.65 -9.42 25.42
N GLY A 5 8.55 -9.01 26.68
CA GLY A 5 9.01 -7.72 27.16
C GLY A 5 8.47 -7.37 28.54
N LYS A 6 8.70 -6.12 28.97
CA LYS A 6 8.15 -5.62 30.25
C LYS A 6 6.63 -5.56 30.15
N ILE A 7 5.93 -6.18 31.10
CA ILE A 7 4.47 -6.29 31.10
C ILE A 7 3.77 -4.92 31.00
N GLN A 8 4.26 -3.92 31.69
CA GLN A 8 3.69 -2.57 31.63
C GLN A 8 3.73 -1.99 30.20
N SER A 9 4.88 -2.12 29.52
CA SER A 9 5.03 -1.65 28.13
C SER A 9 4.13 -2.42 27.17
N LEU A 10 4.02 -3.73 27.35
CA LEU A 10 3.15 -4.59 26.54
C LEU A 10 1.69 -4.16 26.67
N LEU A 11 1.19 -3.99 27.90
CA LEU A 11 -0.19 -3.57 28.15
C LEU A 11 -0.52 -2.18 27.61
N GLN A 12 0.45 -1.26 27.60
CA GLN A 12 0.27 0.09 27.06
C GLN A 12 0.25 0.13 25.53
N THR A 13 0.96 -0.78 24.86
CA THR A 13 1.17 -0.73 23.41
C THR A 13 0.45 -1.81 22.62
N GLU A 14 -0.03 -2.87 23.28
CA GLU A 14 -0.62 -4.04 22.61
C GLU A 14 -1.76 -3.68 21.67
N ARG A 15 -2.65 -2.78 22.08
CA ARG A 15 -3.80 -2.37 21.27
C ARG A 15 -3.39 -1.70 19.96
N LEU A 16 -2.44 -0.77 20.05
CA LEU A 16 -1.92 -0.08 18.87
C LEU A 16 -1.22 -1.06 17.93
N MET A 17 -0.37 -1.92 18.50
CA MET A 17 0.34 -2.96 17.74
C MET A 17 -0.64 -3.88 17.01
N LEU A 18 -1.65 -4.39 17.72
CA LEU A 18 -2.65 -5.29 17.14
C LEU A 18 -3.47 -4.60 16.05
N ASN A 19 -3.86 -3.35 16.23
CA ASN A 19 -4.61 -2.60 15.22
C ASN A 19 -3.80 -2.43 13.92
N ILE A 20 -2.52 -2.07 14.04
CA ILE A 20 -1.63 -1.95 12.87
C ILE A 20 -1.47 -3.31 12.18
N MET A 21 -1.19 -4.36 12.95
CA MET A 21 -1.00 -5.70 12.38
C MET A 21 -2.25 -6.24 11.70
N GLN A 22 -3.41 -6.07 12.31
CA GLN A 22 -4.69 -6.49 11.72
C GLN A 22 -4.95 -5.75 10.40
N ARG A 23 -4.73 -4.44 10.37
CA ARG A 23 -4.86 -3.63 9.16
C ARG A 23 -3.93 -4.13 8.06
N MET A 24 -2.64 -4.25 8.36
CA MET A 24 -1.63 -4.71 7.40
C MET A 24 -1.91 -6.14 6.92
N SER A 25 -2.31 -7.03 7.81
CA SER A 25 -2.68 -8.41 7.47
C SER A 25 -3.87 -8.45 6.51
N GLY A 26 -4.89 -7.63 6.73
CA GLY A 26 -6.04 -7.52 5.84
C GLY A 26 -5.63 -7.05 4.42
N VAL A 27 -4.80 -6.00 4.33
CA VAL A 27 -4.30 -5.49 3.05
C VAL A 27 -3.43 -6.54 2.34
N ALA A 28 -2.50 -7.18 3.05
CA ALA A 28 -1.63 -8.19 2.48
C ALA A 28 -2.42 -9.42 1.99
N THR A 29 -3.36 -9.91 2.78
CA THR A 29 -4.21 -11.04 2.42
C THR A 29 -5.04 -10.75 1.18
N GLN A 30 -5.69 -9.58 1.12
CA GLN A 30 -6.48 -9.19 -0.05
C GLN A 30 -5.60 -9.02 -1.29
N THR A 31 -4.42 -8.46 -1.15
CA THR A 31 -3.45 -8.34 -2.25
C THR A 31 -3.02 -9.71 -2.76
N ALA A 32 -2.74 -10.66 -1.85
CA ALA A 32 -2.35 -12.01 -2.23
C ALA A 32 -3.44 -12.74 -3.04
N VAL A 33 -4.72 -12.53 -2.71
CA VAL A 33 -5.84 -13.08 -3.49
C VAL A 33 -5.84 -12.58 -4.93
N TYR A 34 -5.57 -11.28 -5.15
CA TYR A 34 -5.48 -10.74 -6.50
C TYR A 34 -4.21 -11.16 -7.23
N ALA A 35 -3.07 -11.12 -6.53
CA ALA A 35 -1.78 -11.53 -7.10
C ALA A 35 -1.79 -13.00 -7.55
N ASP A 36 -2.39 -13.88 -6.77
CA ASP A 36 -2.50 -15.31 -7.13
C ASP A 36 -3.34 -15.53 -8.39
N LYS A 37 -4.40 -14.76 -8.59
CA LYS A 37 -5.25 -14.86 -9.79
C LYS A 37 -4.56 -14.48 -11.10
N ILE A 38 -3.51 -13.68 -11.03
CA ILE A 38 -2.78 -13.16 -12.20
C ILE A 38 -1.33 -13.65 -12.26
N LYS A 39 -0.95 -14.59 -11.41
CA LYS A 39 0.45 -15.07 -11.31
C LYS A 39 1.01 -15.62 -12.62
N ASP A 40 0.15 -16.16 -13.47
CA ASP A 40 0.53 -16.72 -14.79
C ASP A 40 0.57 -15.66 -15.90
N LEU A 41 0.28 -14.40 -15.57
CA LEU A 41 0.27 -13.28 -16.50
C LEU A 41 1.47 -12.35 -16.26
N HIS A 42 1.85 -11.58 -17.28
CA HIS A 42 2.83 -10.50 -17.12
C HIS A 42 2.28 -9.26 -16.40
N THR A 43 1.01 -9.31 -15.97
CA THR A 43 0.32 -8.25 -15.26
C THR A 43 0.67 -8.27 -13.77
N LYS A 44 0.73 -7.09 -13.15
CA LYS A 44 1.03 -6.94 -11.71
C LYS A 44 -0.06 -6.14 -11.01
N VAL A 45 -0.31 -6.48 -9.75
CA VAL A 45 -1.16 -5.68 -8.87
C VAL A 45 -0.36 -4.52 -8.34
N LEU A 46 -0.81 -3.29 -8.61
CA LEU A 46 -0.18 -2.07 -8.11
C LEU A 46 -1.04 -1.43 -7.02
N ASP A 47 -0.39 -0.85 -6.03
CA ASP A 47 -1.06 0.00 -5.06
C ASP A 47 -1.33 1.42 -5.63
N THR A 48 -1.97 2.24 -4.84
CA THR A 48 -2.25 3.64 -5.17
C THR A 48 -1.86 4.55 -4.00
N ARG A 49 -2.08 5.86 -4.18
CA ARG A 49 -1.97 6.85 -3.08
C ARG A 49 -3.25 6.98 -2.25
N LYS A 50 -4.29 6.23 -2.57
CA LYS A 50 -5.56 6.17 -1.80
C LYS A 50 -5.38 5.27 -0.58
N THR A 51 -4.60 5.72 0.37
CA THR A 51 -4.24 5.00 1.60
C THR A 51 -4.92 5.64 2.81
N THR A 52 -4.98 4.90 3.92
CA THR A 52 -5.44 5.46 5.19
C THR A 52 -4.55 6.64 5.59
N PRO A 53 -5.13 7.78 6.01
CA PRO A 53 -4.35 8.92 6.47
C PRO A 53 -3.30 8.52 7.52
N GLY A 54 -2.06 8.98 7.33
CA GLY A 54 -0.94 8.66 8.20
C GLY A 54 -0.36 7.24 8.08
N MET A 55 -1.01 6.33 7.32
CA MET A 55 -0.59 4.92 7.24
C MET A 55 -0.03 4.50 5.87
N ARG A 56 0.29 5.45 4.98
CA ARG A 56 0.71 5.11 3.61
C ARG A 56 1.90 4.17 3.53
N VAL A 57 2.90 4.38 4.36
CA VAL A 57 4.09 3.52 4.42
C VAL A 57 3.70 2.09 4.76
N LEU A 58 2.86 1.91 5.78
CA LEU A 58 2.42 0.59 6.25
C LEU A 58 1.46 -0.08 5.25
N ASP A 59 0.52 0.65 4.68
CA ASP A 59 -0.39 0.13 3.66
C ASP A 59 0.38 -0.35 2.43
N LYS A 60 1.35 0.44 1.94
CA LYS A 60 2.20 0.07 0.79
C LYS A 60 3.12 -1.11 1.10
N MET A 61 3.68 -1.17 2.30
CA MET A 61 4.45 -2.32 2.77
C MET A 61 3.60 -3.60 2.76
N ALA A 62 2.37 -3.52 3.25
CA ALA A 62 1.44 -4.64 3.29
C ALA A 62 1.09 -5.14 1.87
N VAL A 63 0.89 -4.25 0.90
CA VAL A 63 0.71 -4.63 -0.52
C VAL A 63 1.89 -5.42 -1.04
N LYS A 64 3.12 -4.99 -0.76
CA LYS A 64 4.33 -5.70 -1.18
C LYS A 64 4.45 -7.08 -0.52
N ILE A 65 4.13 -7.18 0.77
CA ILE A 65 4.09 -8.45 1.51
C ILE A 65 3.09 -9.43 0.87
N GLY A 66 1.95 -8.93 0.41
CA GLY A 66 0.92 -9.72 -0.27
C GLY A 66 1.23 -10.10 -1.71
N GLY A 67 2.41 -9.75 -2.25
CA GLY A 67 2.82 -10.09 -3.62
C GLY A 67 2.44 -9.05 -4.68
N GLY A 68 1.94 -7.89 -4.28
CA GLY A 68 1.76 -6.73 -5.16
C GLY A 68 3.03 -5.89 -5.30
N GLU A 69 2.98 -4.87 -6.13
CA GLU A 69 4.05 -3.90 -6.29
C GLU A 69 3.61 -2.48 -5.89
N ASN A 70 4.57 -1.70 -5.44
CA ASN A 70 4.32 -0.32 -5.06
C ASN A 70 4.39 0.59 -6.29
N HIS A 71 3.35 1.37 -6.50
CA HIS A 71 3.39 2.56 -7.35
C HIS A 71 4.00 3.73 -6.57
N ARG A 72 4.03 4.93 -7.12
CA ARG A 72 4.64 6.10 -6.48
C ARG A 72 4.18 6.31 -5.03
N MET A 73 5.11 6.70 -4.17
CA MET A 73 4.87 7.02 -2.77
C MET A 73 4.14 8.36 -2.61
N GLY A 74 4.54 9.34 -3.39
CA GLY A 74 4.03 10.71 -3.31
C GLY A 74 3.87 11.38 -4.67
N LEU A 75 4.05 12.69 -4.70
CA LEU A 75 4.04 13.49 -5.94
C LEU A 75 5.46 13.84 -6.42
N PHE A 76 6.46 13.36 -5.71
CA PHE A 76 7.87 13.71 -5.87
C PHE A 76 8.72 12.60 -6.50
N ASP A 77 8.24 11.38 -6.51
CA ASP A 77 9.02 10.19 -6.90
C ASP A 77 8.62 9.59 -8.26
N MET A 78 7.51 10.05 -8.85
CA MET A 78 7.08 9.61 -10.20
C MET A 78 6.06 10.58 -10.78
N ILE A 79 6.19 10.88 -12.06
CA ILE A 79 5.21 11.66 -12.83
C ILE A 79 4.05 10.74 -13.20
N LEU A 80 2.82 11.22 -13.06
CA LEU A 80 1.60 10.55 -13.50
C LEU A 80 0.71 11.57 -14.24
N LEU A 81 0.64 11.44 -15.55
CA LEU A 81 -0.30 12.16 -16.38
C LEU A 81 -1.65 11.43 -16.39
N LYS A 82 -2.73 12.18 -16.29
CA LYS A 82 -4.11 11.72 -16.36
C LYS A 82 -4.84 12.45 -17.47
N ASP A 83 -6.00 11.96 -17.84
CA ASP A 83 -6.83 12.52 -18.90
C ASP A 83 -7.04 14.03 -18.75
N ASN A 84 -7.42 14.47 -17.56
CA ASN A 84 -7.62 15.89 -17.28
C ASN A 84 -6.33 16.73 -17.43
N HIS A 85 -5.16 16.19 -17.15
CA HIS A 85 -3.91 16.92 -17.39
C HIS A 85 -3.66 17.09 -18.88
N ILE A 86 -3.91 16.06 -19.66
CA ILE A 86 -3.74 16.05 -21.11
C ILE A 86 -4.75 16.98 -21.79
N ASP A 87 -6.02 16.91 -21.35
CA ASP A 87 -7.10 17.72 -21.91
C ASP A 87 -6.88 19.23 -21.67
N PHE A 88 -6.56 19.60 -20.42
CA PHE A 88 -6.31 21.00 -20.06
C PHE A 88 -5.03 21.56 -20.67
N ALA A 89 -4.02 20.72 -20.86
CA ALA A 89 -2.77 21.15 -21.50
C ALA A 89 -2.87 21.21 -23.04
N GLY A 90 -3.92 20.62 -23.62
CA GLY A 90 -4.08 20.57 -25.08
C GLY A 90 -3.29 19.46 -25.77
N GLY A 91 -2.91 18.41 -25.03
CA GLY A 91 -2.25 17.23 -25.56
C GLY A 91 -1.17 16.65 -24.62
N ILE A 92 -0.64 15.49 -25.00
CA ILE A 92 0.37 14.77 -24.17
C ILE A 92 1.69 15.53 -24.07
N ARG A 93 2.15 16.15 -25.18
CA ARG A 93 3.44 16.87 -25.17
C ARG A 93 3.47 18.11 -24.28
N PRO A 94 2.42 18.98 -24.28
CA PRO A 94 2.41 20.13 -23.40
C PRO A 94 2.08 19.77 -21.93
N ALA A 95 1.48 18.63 -21.65
CA ALA A 95 1.21 18.17 -20.28
C ALA A 95 2.47 17.70 -19.56
#